data_132f7dbdba524b8fb749566ed95f9422
#
_entry.id   132f7dbdba524b8fb749566ed95f9422
#
_cell.length_a   1.000
_cell.length_b   1.000
_cell.length_c   1.000
_cell.angle_alpha   90.00
_cell.angle_beta   90.00
_cell.angle_gamma   90.00
#
_symmetry.space_group_name_H-M   'P 1'
#
loop_
_entity.id
_entity.type
_entity.pdbx_description
1 polymer ?
#
loop_
_entity_poly.entity_id
_entity_poly.type
_entity_poly.pdbx_seq_one_letter_code
_entity_poly.pdbx_strand_id
1 'polypeptide(L)'
;LLNPDYLPKYKLEMNKAATPVMLSYGNDTLCYACCITAEPGKHFQESLVTWNMKTGDIHPLITGHPEVERKRIRYAVSFEKDLIAVSYDHHDLLATYDLQGNLKHYIYGPDWDNATSNAMIYYYGSICICNNHIIVGYSGERNPDAGNIHVSKLLVYDLDGNYIKTLNVGYNIIIFCYDSESNRIIMVLDDEIQFAYLDLDGLLG
;
A
#
# COMPACT_ATOMS: atom_id res chain seq x y z
N LEU A 1 18.66 -13.66 0.27
CA LEU A 1 18.69 -14.15 1.66
C LEU A 1 20.11 -14.04 2.20
N LEU A 2 20.22 -13.65 3.46
CA LEU A 2 21.48 -13.55 4.19
C LEU A 2 21.60 -14.73 5.17
N ASN A 3 22.82 -15.17 5.44
CA ASN A 3 23.09 -16.07 6.56
C ASN A 3 23.12 -15.29 7.89
N PRO A 4 23.28 -15.95 9.07
CA PRO A 4 23.40 -15.27 10.36
C PRO A 4 24.52 -14.23 10.44
N ASP A 5 25.56 -14.34 9.59
CA ASP A 5 26.66 -13.39 9.51
C ASP A 5 26.39 -12.25 8.50
N TYR A 6 25.15 -12.11 8.04
CA TYR A 6 24.70 -11.12 7.05
C TYR A 6 25.39 -11.24 5.68
N LEU A 7 26.01 -12.37 5.36
CA LEU A 7 26.60 -12.62 4.06
C LEU A 7 25.54 -13.15 3.07
N PRO A 8 25.64 -12.82 1.78
CA PRO A 8 24.73 -13.36 0.78
C PRO A 8 24.79 -14.89 0.76
N LYS A 9 23.65 -15.54 1.00
CA LYS A 9 23.55 -17.00 1.01
C LYS A 9 23.47 -17.58 -0.39
N TYR A 10 22.75 -16.91 -1.27
CA TYR A 10 22.63 -17.21 -2.69
C TYR A 10 22.08 -16.01 -3.46
N LYS A 11 22.31 -16.00 -4.77
CA LYS A 11 21.78 -15.01 -5.71
C LYS A 11 20.73 -15.71 -6.59
N LEU A 12 19.58 -15.08 -6.74
CA LEU A 12 18.57 -15.49 -7.70
C LEU A 12 18.64 -14.56 -8.92
N GLU A 13 18.52 -15.15 -10.12
CA GLU A 13 18.30 -14.37 -11.33
C GLU A 13 16.83 -13.99 -11.40
N MET A 14 16.57 -12.68 -11.45
CA MET A 14 15.22 -12.17 -11.56
C MET A 14 14.83 -11.96 -13.01
N ASN A 15 13.55 -12.15 -13.31
CA ASN A 15 12.99 -11.78 -14.61
C ASN A 15 13.17 -10.26 -14.82
N LYS A 16 13.89 -9.87 -15.88
CA LYS A 16 14.17 -8.46 -16.19
C LYS A 16 12.91 -7.67 -16.58
N ALA A 17 11.81 -8.34 -16.90
CA ALA A 17 10.55 -7.70 -17.26
C ALA A 17 9.69 -7.29 -16.07
N ALA A 18 10.04 -7.73 -14.85
CA ALA A 18 9.25 -7.47 -13.65
C ALA A 18 10.20 -7.20 -12.46
N THR A 19 10.03 -6.04 -11.82
CA THR A 19 10.85 -5.64 -10.67
C THR A 19 9.98 -5.62 -9.41
N PRO A 20 10.20 -6.54 -8.45
CA PRO A 20 9.53 -6.50 -7.16
C PRO A 20 10.04 -5.31 -6.34
N VAL A 21 9.10 -4.58 -5.77
CA VAL A 21 9.30 -3.47 -4.84
C VAL A 21 8.29 -3.57 -3.70
N MET A 22 8.49 -2.84 -2.61
CA MET A 22 7.56 -2.83 -1.47
C MET A 22 7.21 -4.27 -1.01
N LEU A 23 8.15 -4.91 -0.33
CA LEU A 23 8.05 -6.30 0.07
C LEU A 23 7.31 -6.46 1.40
N SER A 24 6.39 -7.42 1.48
CA SER A 24 5.77 -7.90 2.72
C SER A 24 6.12 -9.36 2.93
N TYR A 25 6.83 -9.64 4.01
CA TYR A 25 7.28 -10.99 4.34
C TYR A 25 6.11 -11.88 4.76
N GLY A 26 5.96 -13.01 4.13
CA GLY A 26 4.96 -14.01 4.47
C GLY A 26 5.51 -15.15 5.34
N ASN A 27 6.59 -15.75 4.88
CA ASN A 27 7.32 -16.80 5.60
C ASN A 27 8.70 -17.01 4.93
N ASP A 28 9.47 -18.01 5.36
CA ASP A 28 10.82 -18.29 4.83
C ASP A 28 10.90 -18.55 3.32
N THR A 29 9.78 -18.68 2.66
CA THR A 29 9.70 -18.95 1.20
C THR A 29 8.90 -17.90 0.46
N LEU A 30 7.80 -17.43 1.04
CA LEU A 30 6.81 -16.59 0.39
C LEU A 30 6.94 -15.14 0.82
N CYS A 31 7.00 -14.26 -0.16
CA CYS A 31 6.89 -12.82 0.00
C CYS A 31 5.76 -12.29 -0.88
N TYR A 32 4.99 -11.33 -0.38
CA TYR A 32 4.10 -10.50 -1.18
C TYR A 32 4.86 -9.27 -1.64
N ALA A 33 4.73 -8.89 -2.89
CA ALA A 33 5.46 -7.77 -3.45
C ALA A 33 4.61 -6.99 -4.44
N CYS A 34 4.76 -5.67 -4.45
CA CYS A 34 4.35 -4.89 -5.61
C CYS A 34 5.35 -5.10 -6.73
N CYS A 35 4.89 -5.42 -7.91
CA CYS A 35 5.72 -5.64 -9.08
C CYS A 35 5.47 -4.54 -10.12
N ILE A 36 6.56 -3.90 -10.53
CA ILE A 36 6.52 -2.90 -11.59
C ILE A 36 6.84 -3.58 -12.92
N THR A 37 5.92 -3.44 -13.89
CA THR A 37 6.10 -3.92 -15.25
C THR A 37 6.06 -2.74 -16.23
N ALA A 38 6.94 -2.77 -17.23
CA ALA A 38 6.93 -1.82 -18.34
C ALA A 38 6.26 -2.47 -19.55
N GLU A 39 5.16 -1.91 -20.03
CA GLU A 39 4.54 -2.31 -21.28
C GLU A 39 4.99 -1.37 -22.41
N PRO A 40 5.44 -1.89 -23.58
CA PRO A 40 5.82 -1.05 -24.70
C PRO A 40 4.68 -0.10 -25.11
N GLY A 41 4.98 1.20 -25.15
CA GLY A 41 4.02 2.25 -25.54
C GLY A 41 2.99 2.61 -24.47
N LYS A 42 3.10 2.03 -23.28
CA LYS A 42 2.25 2.34 -22.12
C LYS A 42 3.08 2.82 -20.92
N HIS A 43 2.39 3.36 -19.93
CA HIS A 43 3.00 3.70 -18.65
C HIS A 43 3.35 2.44 -17.85
N PHE A 44 4.25 2.60 -16.86
CA PHE A 44 4.50 1.55 -15.88
C PHE A 44 3.21 1.14 -15.18
N GLN A 45 3.03 -0.16 -15.04
CA GLN A 45 1.92 -0.76 -14.31
C GLN A 45 2.45 -1.41 -13.03
N GLU A 46 1.69 -1.27 -11.97
CA GLU A 46 1.94 -1.93 -10.69
C GLU A 46 0.89 -3.01 -10.45
N SER A 47 1.33 -4.16 -10.00
CA SER A 47 0.47 -5.28 -9.63
C SER A 47 1.00 -5.95 -8.38
N LEU A 48 0.12 -6.55 -7.59
CA LEU A 48 0.55 -7.34 -6.46
C LEU A 48 0.84 -8.76 -6.91
N VAL A 49 1.98 -9.28 -6.48
CA VAL A 49 2.47 -10.62 -6.82
C VAL A 49 2.85 -11.39 -5.56
N THR A 50 2.88 -12.70 -5.67
CA THR A 50 3.63 -13.55 -4.75
C THR A 50 4.99 -13.86 -5.33
N TRP A 51 6.01 -13.82 -4.51
CA TRP A 51 7.39 -14.12 -4.88
C TRP A 51 7.93 -15.25 -4.01
N ASN A 52 8.33 -16.34 -4.64
CA ASN A 52 9.04 -17.42 -3.96
C ASN A 52 10.52 -17.03 -3.81
N MET A 53 10.92 -16.71 -2.59
CA MET A 53 12.28 -16.25 -2.29
C MET A 53 13.35 -17.34 -2.41
N LYS A 54 12.97 -18.62 -2.52
CA LYS A 54 13.92 -19.74 -2.71
C LYS A 54 14.17 -20.04 -4.18
N THR A 55 13.11 -20.00 -5.00
CA THR A 55 13.21 -20.35 -6.43
C THR A 55 13.35 -19.11 -7.31
N GLY A 56 12.91 -17.94 -6.86
CA GLY A 56 12.84 -16.72 -7.64
C GLY A 56 11.53 -16.57 -8.44
N ASP A 57 10.62 -17.56 -8.35
CA ASP A 57 9.37 -17.53 -9.10
C ASP A 57 8.45 -16.40 -8.61
N ILE A 58 7.88 -15.69 -9.58
CA ILE A 58 6.94 -14.58 -9.34
C ILE A 58 5.62 -14.97 -10.00
N HIS A 59 4.54 -14.95 -9.22
CA HIS A 59 3.19 -15.25 -9.68
C HIS A 59 2.27 -14.04 -9.45
N PRO A 60 1.56 -13.55 -10.50
CA PRO A 60 0.54 -12.53 -10.33
C PRO A 60 -0.51 -12.97 -9.29
N LEU A 61 -0.85 -12.08 -8.37
CA LEU A 61 -1.88 -12.31 -7.36
C LEU A 61 -3.08 -11.40 -7.60
N ILE A 62 -2.85 -10.10 -7.74
CA ILE A 62 -3.89 -9.09 -7.95
C ILE A 62 -3.46 -8.20 -9.12
N THR A 63 -4.32 -8.13 -10.14
CA THR A 63 -4.11 -7.29 -11.32
C THR A 63 -4.77 -5.91 -11.21
N GLY A 64 -5.51 -5.67 -10.12
CA GLY A 64 -6.17 -4.41 -9.80
C GLY A 64 -7.56 -4.25 -10.46
N HIS A 65 -8.16 -3.08 -10.26
CA HIS A 65 -9.49 -2.77 -10.78
C HIS A 65 -9.50 -2.71 -12.31
N PRO A 66 -10.50 -3.29 -13.00
CA PRO A 66 -10.51 -3.39 -14.46
C PRO A 66 -10.61 -2.01 -15.17
N GLU A 67 -11.29 -1.04 -14.56
CA GLU A 67 -11.47 0.30 -15.12
C GLU A 67 -10.30 1.26 -14.82
N VAL A 68 -9.33 0.83 -14.02
CA VAL A 68 -8.14 1.61 -13.71
C VAL A 68 -7.07 1.35 -14.77
N GLU A 69 -6.85 2.31 -15.67
CA GLU A 69 -5.84 2.20 -16.71
C GLU A 69 -4.41 2.34 -16.17
N ARG A 70 -4.19 3.31 -15.27
CA ARG A 70 -2.88 3.60 -14.68
C ARG A 70 -2.84 3.08 -13.25
N LYS A 71 -2.31 1.87 -13.09
CA LYS A 71 -2.22 1.22 -11.80
C LYS A 71 -0.96 1.68 -11.07
N ARG A 72 -1.14 2.49 -10.06
CA ARG A 72 -0.17 2.87 -9.03
C ARG A 72 -0.81 2.52 -7.70
N ILE A 73 -0.21 1.58 -6.99
CA ILE A 73 -0.83 0.99 -5.80
C ILE A 73 0.09 1.04 -4.59
N ARG A 74 -0.54 1.15 -3.42
CA ARG A 74 0.04 0.82 -2.12
C ARG A 74 -0.73 -0.35 -1.55
N TYR A 75 -0.12 -1.13 -0.69
CA TYR A 75 -0.79 -2.27 -0.09
C TYR A 75 -0.30 -2.56 1.33
N ALA A 76 -1.15 -3.21 2.10
CA ALA A 76 -0.84 -3.80 3.40
C ALA A 76 -1.37 -5.23 3.45
N VAL A 77 -0.66 -6.10 4.17
CA VAL A 77 -1.03 -7.51 4.33
C VAL A 77 -1.16 -7.81 5.82
N SER A 78 -2.24 -8.46 6.20
CA SER A 78 -2.43 -9.08 7.51
C SER A 78 -2.66 -10.56 7.33
N PHE A 79 -1.70 -11.37 7.76
CA PHE A 79 -1.81 -12.83 7.73
C PHE A 79 -2.81 -13.36 8.74
N GLU A 80 -2.90 -12.71 9.89
CA GLU A 80 -3.86 -13.04 10.94
C GLU A 80 -5.32 -12.86 10.51
N LYS A 81 -5.57 -11.80 9.73
CA LYS A 81 -6.93 -11.42 9.29
C LYS A 81 -7.30 -12.00 7.93
N ASP A 82 -6.41 -12.75 7.28
CA ASP A 82 -6.58 -13.19 5.90
C ASP A 82 -7.02 -12.02 4.99
N LEU A 83 -6.22 -10.94 5.02
CA LEU A 83 -6.59 -9.68 4.41
C LEU A 83 -5.41 -8.99 3.72
N ILE A 84 -5.66 -8.56 2.49
CA ILE A 84 -4.82 -7.62 1.75
C ILE A 84 -5.67 -6.38 1.49
N ALA A 85 -5.18 -5.21 1.91
CA ALA A 85 -5.77 -3.92 1.58
C ALA A 85 -4.90 -3.21 0.54
N VAL A 86 -5.52 -2.70 -0.52
CA VAL A 86 -4.86 -2.00 -1.63
C VAL A 86 -5.48 -0.62 -1.79
N SER A 87 -4.64 0.40 -1.91
CA SER A 87 -5.04 1.76 -2.28
C SER A 87 -4.48 2.14 -3.64
N TYR A 88 -5.16 3.02 -4.36
CA TYR A 88 -4.75 3.51 -5.67
C TYR A 88 -4.31 4.96 -5.57
N ASP A 89 -3.04 5.26 -5.93
CA ASP A 89 -2.48 6.61 -5.75
C ASP A 89 -3.28 7.69 -6.53
N HIS A 90 -3.77 7.35 -7.72
CA HIS A 90 -4.43 8.30 -8.64
C HIS A 90 -5.94 8.11 -8.80
N HIS A 91 -6.55 7.27 -8.00
CA HIS A 91 -8.00 7.02 -8.01
C HIS A 91 -8.51 7.01 -6.57
N ASP A 92 -9.69 7.59 -6.37
CA ASP A 92 -10.35 7.56 -5.07
C ASP A 92 -10.98 6.18 -4.83
N LEU A 93 -10.11 5.17 -4.74
CA LEU A 93 -10.43 3.75 -4.68
C LEU A 93 -9.53 3.00 -3.71
N LEU A 94 -10.15 2.22 -2.85
CA LEU A 94 -9.51 1.15 -2.10
C LEU A 94 -10.08 -0.20 -2.54
N ALA A 95 -9.34 -1.27 -2.34
CA ALA A 95 -9.83 -2.62 -2.55
C ALA A 95 -9.31 -3.54 -1.46
N THR A 96 -10.11 -4.54 -1.08
CA THR A 96 -9.69 -5.57 -0.14
C THR A 96 -9.81 -6.95 -0.78
N TYR A 97 -8.87 -7.82 -0.45
CA TYR A 97 -8.75 -9.18 -0.97
C TYR A 97 -8.39 -10.13 0.16
N ASP A 98 -8.64 -11.43 -0.04
CA ASP A 98 -8.03 -12.46 0.80
C ASP A 98 -6.55 -12.69 0.41
N LEU A 99 -5.83 -13.52 1.15
CA LEU A 99 -4.41 -13.83 0.87
C LEU A 99 -4.21 -14.64 -0.42
N GLN A 100 -5.28 -15.18 -1.00
CA GLN A 100 -5.30 -15.89 -2.28
C GLN A 100 -5.55 -14.93 -3.45
N GLY A 101 -5.84 -13.63 -3.18
CA GLY A 101 -6.11 -12.62 -4.20
C GLY A 101 -7.57 -12.56 -4.65
N ASN A 102 -8.49 -13.25 -3.97
CA ASN A 102 -9.91 -13.12 -4.25
C ASN A 102 -10.43 -11.79 -3.70
N LEU A 103 -11.10 -11.04 -4.55
CA LEU A 103 -11.70 -9.74 -4.18
C LEU A 103 -12.76 -9.94 -3.09
N LYS A 104 -12.64 -9.14 -2.01
CA LYS A 104 -13.68 -8.99 -0.99
C LYS A 104 -14.54 -7.77 -1.27
N HIS A 105 -13.94 -6.57 -1.33
CA HIS A 105 -14.67 -5.32 -1.51
C HIS A 105 -13.90 -4.33 -2.41
N TYR A 106 -14.65 -3.55 -3.21
CA TYR A 106 -14.21 -2.25 -3.70
C TYR A 106 -14.86 -1.16 -2.85
N ILE A 107 -14.05 -0.19 -2.42
CA ILE A 107 -14.46 0.94 -1.58
C ILE A 107 -14.19 2.19 -2.39
N TYR A 108 -15.25 2.75 -2.96
CA TYR A 108 -15.20 3.94 -3.79
C TYR A 108 -15.31 5.19 -2.91
N GLY A 109 -14.36 6.10 -3.02
CA GLY A 109 -14.44 7.41 -2.40
C GLY A 109 -15.39 8.35 -3.14
N PRO A 110 -15.69 9.51 -2.55
CA PRO A 110 -16.64 10.47 -3.14
C PRO A 110 -16.21 11.04 -4.48
N ASP A 111 -14.91 11.05 -4.76
CA ASP A 111 -14.34 11.59 -6.00
C ASP A 111 -14.01 10.49 -7.02
N TRP A 112 -14.52 9.28 -6.81
CA TRP A 112 -14.38 8.22 -7.79
C TRP A 112 -15.07 8.63 -9.09
N ASP A 113 -14.28 8.82 -10.15
CA ASP A 113 -14.74 9.07 -11.50
C ASP A 113 -14.23 7.98 -12.44
N ASN A 114 -15.14 7.27 -13.02
CA ASN A 114 -14.85 6.19 -13.97
C ASN A 114 -14.18 6.70 -15.27
N ALA A 115 -14.22 8.00 -15.54
CA ALA A 115 -13.84 8.53 -16.83
C ALA A 115 -12.42 9.11 -16.89
N THR A 116 -11.80 9.52 -15.79
CA THR A 116 -10.53 10.24 -15.87
C THR A 116 -9.63 10.00 -14.66
N SER A 117 -8.60 9.19 -14.82
CA SER A 117 -7.45 9.33 -13.94
C SER A 117 -6.78 10.67 -14.24
N ASN A 118 -7.01 11.68 -13.42
CA ASN A 118 -6.21 12.88 -13.46
C ASN A 118 -4.88 12.55 -12.78
N ALA A 119 -3.84 12.24 -13.56
CA ALA A 119 -2.51 11.90 -13.04
C ALA A 119 -1.87 12.99 -12.16
N MET A 120 -2.53 14.15 -12.04
CA MET A 120 -2.13 15.27 -11.19
C MET A 120 -2.81 15.26 -9.81
N ILE A 121 -3.80 14.40 -9.61
CA ILE A 121 -4.45 14.23 -8.31
C ILE A 121 -3.88 12.98 -7.66
N TYR A 122 -3.46 13.11 -6.42
CA TYR A 122 -3.04 12.02 -5.56
C TYR A 122 -4.07 11.86 -4.44
N TYR A 123 -4.70 10.69 -4.38
CA TYR A 123 -5.71 10.40 -3.38
C TYR A 123 -5.10 9.77 -2.13
N TYR A 124 -4.30 8.71 -2.32
CA TYR A 124 -3.82 7.90 -1.21
C TYR A 124 -2.30 7.82 -1.16
N GLY A 125 -1.80 7.78 0.07
CA GLY A 125 -0.41 7.48 0.40
C GLY A 125 -0.27 6.09 1.03
N SER A 126 0.53 5.99 2.09
CA SER A 126 0.73 4.74 2.84
C SER A 126 -0.58 4.16 3.37
N ILE A 127 -0.62 2.84 3.48
CA ILE A 127 -1.74 2.06 4.03
C ILE A 127 -1.20 1.04 5.03
N CYS A 128 -1.91 0.80 6.12
CA CYS A 128 -1.63 -0.28 7.05
C CYS A 128 -2.92 -0.95 7.55
N ILE A 129 -2.80 -2.17 8.05
CA ILE A 129 -3.86 -2.88 8.77
C ILE A 129 -3.40 -2.93 10.23
N CYS A 130 -4.19 -2.35 11.13
CA CYS A 130 -3.90 -2.32 12.55
C CYS A 130 -5.13 -2.81 13.34
N ASN A 131 -4.94 -3.81 14.19
CA ASN A 131 -6.02 -4.46 14.91
C ASN A 131 -7.18 -4.87 13.98
N ASN A 132 -8.35 -4.25 14.13
CA ASN A 132 -9.52 -4.50 13.28
C ASN A 132 -9.83 -3.33 12.33
N HIS A 133 -8.80 -2.56 11.93
CA HIS A 133 -8.97 -1.39 11.09
C HIS A 133 -7.99 -1.37 9.93
N ILE A 134 -8.42 -0.78 8.82
CA ILE A 134 -7.57 -0.34 7.72
C ILE A 134 -7.37 1.16 7.89
N ILE A 135 -6.11 1.59 7.96
CA ILE A 135 -5.77 3.02 8.01
C ILE A 135 -5.00 3.38 6.75
N VAL A 136 -5.45 4.41 6.06
CA VAL A 136 -4.82 4.89 4.83
C VAL A 136 -4.62 6.40 4.89
N GLY A 137 -3.45 6.85 4.44
CA GLY A 137 -3.15 8.26 4.29
C GLY A 137 -3.90 8.84 3.10
N TYR A 138 -4.55 9.98 3.29
CA TYR A 138 -5.38 10.63 2.28
C TYR A 138 -4.98 12.09 2.06
N SER A 139 -4.82 12.44 0.80
CA SER A 139 -4.61 13.81 0.34
C SER A 139 -5.86 14.33 -0.40
N GLY A 140 -6.25 13.68 -1.49
CA GLY A 140 -7.33 14.14 -2.35
C GLY A 140 -7.02 15.46 -3.05
N GLU A 141 -5.73 15.83 -3.11
CA GLU A 141 -5.29 17.13 -3.59
C GLU A 141 -4.53 17.02 -4.92
N ARG A 142 -4.65 18.10 -5.70
CA ARG A 142 -3.84 18.25 -6.90
C ARG A 142 -2.41 18.61 -6.51
N ASN A 143 -1.47 17.72 -6.80
CA ASN A 143 -0.06 17.98 -6.62
C ASN A 143 0.59 18.33 -7.98
N PRO A 144 0.92 19.61 -8.23
CA PRO A 144 1.60 20.02 -9.46
C PRO A 144 3.08 19.58 -9.49
N ASP A 145 3.68 19.38 -8.33
CA ASP A 145 5.08 18.98 -8.22
C ASP A 145 5.16 17.46 -8.07
N ALA A 146 5.27 16.76 -9.20
CA ALA A 146 5.20 15.30 -9.33
C ALA A 146 6.26 14.50 -8.54
N GLY A 147 6.45 14.77 -7.27
CA GLY A 147 7.44 14.09 -6.43
C GLY A 147 7.00 13.81 -5.00
N ASN A 148 6.14 14.63 -4.43
CA ASN A 148 5.79 14.50 -3.02
C ASN A 148 4.29 14.37 -2.83
N ILE A 149 3.83 13.18 -2.48
CA ILE A 149 2.45 12.96 -2.02
C ILE A 149 2.41 13.45 -0.57
N HIS A 150 1.77 14.59 -0.34
CA HIS A 150 1.53 15.08 1.02
C HIS A 150 0.17 14.59 1.50
N VAL A 151 0.16 13.66 2.43
CA VAL A 151 -1.06 13.26 3.11
C VAL A 151 -1.11 13.90 4.48
N SER A 152 -2.20 14.57 4.82
CA SER A 152 -2.40 15.22 6.12
C SER A 152 -3.52 14.61 6.95
N LYS A 153 -4.22 13.64 6.37
CA LYS A 153 -5.35 12.93 6.97
C LYS A 153 -5.12 11.43 6.94
N LEU A 154 -5.60 10.75 7.96
CA LEU A 154 -5.68 9.30 7.98
C LEU A 154 -7.17 8.91 7.97
N LEU A 155 -7.59 8.21 6.93
CA LEU A 155 -8.93 7.63 6.85
C LEU A 155 -8.90 6.27 7.52
N VAL A 156 -9.88 6.01 8.38
CA VAL A 156 -10.03 4.76 9.14
C VAL A 156 -11.27 4.04 8.63
N TYR A 157 -11.08 2.78 8.27
CA TYR A 157 -12.14 1.85 7.86
C TYR A 157 -12.13 0.61 8.75
N ASP A 158 -13.27 -0.09 8.87
CA ASP A 158 -13.27 -1.45 9.39
C ASP A 158 -12.72 -2.44 8.33
N LEU A 159 -12.62 -3.73 8.69
CA LEU A 159 -12.09 -4.76 7.77
C LEU A 159 -13.06 -5.10 6.63
N ASP A 160 -14.33 -4.73 6.76
CA ASP A 160 -15.36 -4.88 5.71
C ASP A 160 -15.38 -3.67 4.75
N GLY A 161 -14.54 -2.65 5.01
CA GLY A 161 -14.40 -1.47 4.16
C GLY A 161 -15.38 -0.35 4.48
N ASN A 162 -16.11 -0.42 5.59
CA ASN A 162 -16.97 0.67 6.02
C ASN A 162 -16.14 1.80 6.63
N TYR A 163 -16.38 3.03 6.16
CA TYR A 163 -15.72 4.20 6.71
C TYR A 163 -16.14 4.44 8.17
N ILE A 164 -15.17 4.66 9.03
CA ILE A 164 -15.40 4.92 10.46
C ILE A 164 -15.18 6.41 10.75
N LYS A 165 -13.98 6.93 10.48
CA LYS A 165 -13.64 8.32 10.78
C LYS A 165 -12.40 8.79 10.01
N THR A 166 -12.17 10.10 10.08
CA THR A 166 -10.93 10.76 9.64
C THR A 166 -10.17 11.28 10.86
N LEU A 167 -8.88 10.98 10.91
CA LEU A 167 -7.94 11.58 11.86
C LEU A 167 -7.16 12.68 11.13
N ASN A 168 -7.33 13.94 11.55
CA ASN A 168 -6.56 15.05 11.02
C ASN A 168 -5.23 15.13 11.78
N VAL A 169 -4.13 14.86 11.11
CA VAL A 169 -2.80 14.85 11.74
C VAL A 169 -2.22 16.26 11.82
N GLY A 170 -2.55 17.14 10.86
CA GLY A 170 -2.08 18.51 10.81
C GLY A 170 -0.64 18.69 10.30
N TYR A 171 0.03 17.60 9.90
CA TYR A 171 1.36 17.58 9.32
C TYR A 171 1.34 16.86 7.98
N ASN A 172 2.30 17.16 7.11
CA ASN A 172 2.49 16.46 5.85
C ASN A 172 3.23 15.15 6.09
N ILE A 173 2.53 14.04 5.93
CA ILE A 173 3.07 12.69 6.11
C ILE A 173 3.61 12.21 4.77
N ILE A 174 4.89 11.82 4.72
CA ILE A 174 5.51 11.18 3.55
C ILE A 174 5.18 9.69 3.52
N ILE A 175 5.39 9.02 4.65
CA ILE A 175 5.16 7.58 4.83
C ILE A 175 4.84 7.29 6.28
N PHE A 176 4.09 6.23 6.52
CA PHE A 176 3.87 5.73 7.87
C PHE A 176 3.82 4.21 7.91
N CYS A 177 4.00 3.66 9.10
CA CYS A 177 3.81 2.25 9.39
C CYS A 177 3.12 2.07 10.77
N TYR A 178 2.55 0.89 10.97
CA TYR A 178 1.96 0.51 12.24
C TYR A 178 2.99 -0.24 13.11
N ASP A 179 3.19 0.24 14.32
CA ASP A 179 3.93 -0.42 15.40
C ASP A 179 2.92 -1.16 16.30
N SER A 180 2.85 -2.48 16.13
CA SER A 180 1.90 -3.34 16.85
C SER A 180 2.26 -3.54 18.31
N GLU A 181 3.54 -3.40 18.70
CA GLU A 181 3.98 -3.57 20.08
C GLU A 181 3.51 -2.39 20.96
N SER A 182 3.52 -1.18 20.41
CA SER A 182 3.14 0.03 21.14
C SER A 182 1.78 0.60 20.70
N ASN A 183 1.04 -0.09 19.84
CA ASN A 183 -0.26 0.32 19.29
C ASN A 183 -0.28 1.75 18.75
N ARG A 184 0.67 2.08 17.86
CA ARG A 184 0.82 3.44 17.32
C ARG A 184 1.19 3.45 15.85
N ILE A 185 0.89 4.55 15.19
CA ILE A 185 1.37 4.87 13.85
C ILE A 185 2.66 5.68 13.97
N ILE A 186 3.74 5.16 13.40
CA ILE A 186 5.01 5.90 13.27
C ILE A 186 5.01 6.56 11.90
N MET A 187 5.32 7.86 11.86
CA MET A 187 5.25 8.69 10.66
C MET A 187 6.59 9.34 10.35
N VAL A 188 6.93 9.42 9.07
CA VAL A 188 7.95 10.31 8.54
C VAL A 188 7.23 11.53 7.96
N LEU A 189 7.63 12.70 8.39
CA LEU A 189 7.00 13.98 8.04
C LEU A 189 7.89 14.79 7.09
N ASP A 190 7.26 15.56 6.21
CA ASP A 190 7.91 16.61 5.42
C ASP A 190 7.84 17.95 6.19
N ASP A 191 8.61 18.02 7.27
CA ASP A 191 8.65 19.15 8.19
C ASP A 191 10.02 19.21 8.90
N GLU A 192 10.26 20.25 9.69
CA GLU A 192 11.43 20.33 10.58
C GLU A 192 11.50 19.16 11.56
N ILE A 193 10.34 18.71 12.05
CA ILE A 193 10.20 17.47 12.81
C ILE A 193 10.03 16.34 11.80
N GLN A 194 11.08 15.56 11.56
CA GLN A 194 11.07 14.51 10.55
C GLN A 194 10.33 13.24 10.98
N PHE A 195 10.23 12.97 12.28
CA PHE A 195 9.58 11.77 12.82
C PHE A 195 8.59 12.14 13.91
N ALA A 196 7.42 11.51 13.85
CA ALA A 196 6.39 11.58 14.87
C ALA A 196 5.70 10.23 15.05
N TYR A 197 4.94 10.10 16.12
CA TYR A 197 4.02 8.97 16.28
C TYR A 197 2.65 9.46 16.71
N LEU A 198 1.64 8.70 16.36
CA LEU A 198 0.26 8.85 16.80
C LEU A 198 -0.11 7.61 17.61
N ASP A 199 -0.38 7.81 18.89
CA ASP A 199 -0.90 6.78 19.78
C ASP A 199 -2.35 6.45 19.39
N LEU A 200 -2.68 5.17 19.23
CA LEU A 200 -4.01 4.73 18.82
C LEU A 200 -4.91 4.33 20.00
N ASP A 201 -4.37 4.32 21.22
CA ASP A 201 -5.15 3.96 22.40
C ASP A 201 -6.29 4.95 22.63
N GLY A 202 -7.53 4.40 22.64
CA GLY A 202 -8.74 5.20 22.76
C GLY A 202 -9.13 6.02 21.52
N LEU A 203 -8.32 6.01 20.44
CA LEU A 203 -8.65 6.71 19.22
C LEU A 203 -9.54 5.90 18.26
N LEU A 204 -9.39 4.58 18.24
CA LEU A 204 -10.09 3.73 17.28
C LEU A 204 -11.40 3.12 17.82
N GLY A 205 -11.64 3.20 19.13
CA GLY A 205 -12.86 2.70 19.77
C GLY A 205 -12.63 1.36 20.41
#